data_98b4ff15b19fd244d13a61b687f34b67
#
_entry.id   98b4ff15b19fd244d13a61b687f34b67
#
_cell.length_a   1.000
_cell.length_b   1.000
_cell.length_c   1.000
_cell.angle_alpha   90.00
_cell.angle_beta   90.00
_cell.angle_gamma   90.00
#
_symmetry.space_group_name_H-M   'P 1'
#
loop_
_entity.id
_entity.type
_entity.pdbx_description
1 polymer ?
#
loop_
_entity_poly.entity_id
_entity_poly.type
_entity_poly.pdbx_seq_one_letter_code
_entity_poly.pdbx_strand_id
1 'polypeptide(L)'
;MLQDNLRVAAPERRDGFLMSQRLEDRFGRNDAGRYVLTVTPTIRQQGLATSVEGTTNRFQLIGRADYALRDTQTQSVVRQGVVTDFTGFSATGSTVATLAAERDATARLMVILADQIVDRLILTADGLPA
;
A
#
# COMPACT_ATOMS: atom_id res chain seq x y z
N MET A 1 -12.14 -9.45 17.47
CA MET A 1 -12.20 -8.80 16.15
C MET A 1 -10.82 -8.65 15.55
N LEU A 2 -10.74 -8.62 14.24
CA LEU A 2 -9.46 -8.52 13.55
C LEU A 2 -8.69 -7.26 13.93
N GLN A 3 -9.38 -6.13 14.07
CA GLN A 3 -8.76 -4.85 14.43
C GLN A 3 -8.01 -4.89 15.76
N ASP A 4 -8.50 -5.67 16.71
CA ASP A 4 -7.87 -5.77 18.03
C ASP A 4 -6.81 -6.85 18.09
N ASN A 5 -6.66 -7.65 17.03
CA ASN A 5 -5.87 -8.87 17.03
C ASN A 5 -4.83 -8.91 15.90
N LEU A 6 -4.62 -7.79 15.25
CA LEU A 6 -3.74 -7.72 14.09
C LEU A 6 -2.56 -6.79 14.37
N ARG A 7 -1.36 -7.26 14.05
CA ARG A 7 -0.14 -6.48 14.09
C ARG A 7 0.38 -6.28 12.68
N VAL A 8 0.73 -5.05 12.32
CA VAL A 8 1.33 -4.75 11.01
C VAL A 8 2.84 -4.92 11.14
N ALA A 9 3.42 -5.74 10.28
CA ALA A 9 4.86 -5.98 10.29
C ALA A 9 5.62 -4.71 9.90
N ALA A 10 6.83 -4.54 10.44
CA ALA A 10 7.67 -3.40 10.12
C ALA A 10 8.03 -3.41 8.62
N PRO A 11 7.97 -2.26 7.94
CA PRO A 11 8.30 -2.18 6.53
C PRO A 11 9.80 -2.21 6.31
N GLU A 12 10.22 -2.75 5.16
CA GLU A 12 11.63 -2.80 4.78
C GLU A 12 12.04 -1.57 3.97
N ARG A 13 11.09 -0.87 3.35
CA ARG A 13 11.34 0.27 2.49
C ARG A 13 10.50 1.47 2.90
N ARG A 14 10.92 2.66 2.46
CA ARG A 14 10.24 3.90 2.76
C ARG A 14 8.78 3.92 2.28
N ASP A 15 8.51 3.40 1.08
CA ASP A 15 7.15 3.35 0.54
C ASP A 15 6.26 2.47 1.41
N GLY A 16 6.81 1.35 1.87
CA GLY A 16 6.11 0.47 2.80
C GLY A 16 5.80 1.14 4.13
N PHE A 17 6.60 2.13 4.53
CA PHE A 17 6.38 2.86 5.76
C PHE A 17 5.06 3.65 5.74
N LEU A 18 4.81 4.35 4.62
CA LEU A 18 3.56 5.10 4.45
C LEU A 18 2.34 4.16 4.48
N MET A 19 2.46 3.03 3.80
CA MET A 19 1.40 2.04 3.78
C MET A 19 1.16 1.43 5.15
N SER A 20 2.22 1.08 5.87
CA SER A 20 2.12 0.52 7.22
C SER A 20 1.46 1.50 8.18
N GLN A 21 1.80 2.78 8.06
CA GLN A 21 1.19 3.81 8.89
C GLN A 21 -0.31 3.88 8.65
N ARG A 22 -0.75 3.83 7.39
CA ARG A 22 -2.18 3.85 7.07
C ARG A 22 -2.89 2.60 7.57
N LEU A 23 -2.25 1.44 7.45
CA LEU A 23 -2.81 0.19 7.96
C LEU A 23 -2.96 0.23 9.48
N GLU A 24 -1.98 0.78 10.20
CA GLU A 24 -2.05 0.94 11.64
C GLU A 24 -3.16 1.93 12.04
N ASP A 25 -3.37 2.98 11.25
CA ASP A 25 -4.45 3.94 11.49
C ASP A 25 -5.82 3.25 11.38
N ARG A 26 -5.96 2.32 10.46
CA ARG A 26 -7.22 1.62 10.22
C ARG A 26 -7.44 0.44 11.16
N PHE A 27 -6.41 -0.31 11.48
CA PHE A 27 -6.51 -1.50 12.34
C PHE A 27 -6.16 -1.23 13.79
N GLY A 28 -5.53 -0.10 14.10
CA GLY A 28 -4.99 0.17 15.41
C GLY A 28 -3.60 -0.47 15.57
N ARG A 29 -2.86 0.01 16.54
CA ARG A 29 -1.52 -0.48 16.83
C ARG A 29 -1.59 -1.49 17.96
N ASN A 30 -1.32 -2.76 17.66
CA ASN A 30 -1.33 -3.82 18.65
C ASN A 30 -0.14 -4.74 18.42
N ASP A 31 0.92 -4.57 19.20
CA ASP A 31 2.16 -5.33 19.05
C ASP A 31 2.02 -6.79 19.51
N ALA A 32 0.93 -7.11 20.23
CA ALA A 32 0.68 -8.45 20.75
C ALA A 32 -0.45 -9.17 20.03
N GLY A 33 -0.86 -8.68 18.85
CA GLY A 33 -1.95 -9.29 18.10
C GLY A 33 -1.64 -10.70 17.63
N ARG A 34 -2.67 -11.54 17.59
CA ARG A 34 -2.56 -12.92 17.12
C ARG A 34 -2.14 -13.01 15.66
N TYR A 35 -2.58 -12.06 14.85
CA TYR A 35 -2.33 -12.04 13.41
C TYR A 35 -1.27 -11.01 13.06
N VAL A 36 -0.39 -11.37 12.13
CA VAL A 36 0.62 -10.44 11.59
C VAL A 36 0.33 -10.22 10.12
N LEU A 37 0.16 -8.95 9.74
CA LEU A 37 -0.04 -8.56 8.35
C LEU A 37 1.30 -8.10 7.78
N THR A 38 1.73 -8.76 6.72
CA THR A 38 2.92 -8.39 5.95
C THR A 38 2.48 -7.86 4.60
N VAL A 39 3.02 -6.72 4.19
CA VAL A 39 2.67 -6.09 2.91
C VAL A 39 3.95 -5.73 2.19
N THR A 40 4.01 -6.07 0.90
CA THR A 40 5.14 -5.76 0.03
C THR A 40 4.66 -4.92 -1.14
N PRO A 41 4.83 -3.59 -1.09
CA PRO A 41 4.43 -2.73 -2.21
C PRO A 41 5.49 -2.71 -3.31
N THR A 42 5.04 -2.58 -4.54
CA THR A 42 5.88 -2.38 -5.71
C THR A 42 5.28 -1.27 -6.53
N ILE A 43 6.09 -0.29 -6.93
CA ILE A 43 5.64 0.85 -7.71
C ILE A 43 6.41 0.90 -9.02
N ARG A 44 5.67 1.09 -10.12
CA ARG A 44 6.23 1.27 -11.44
C ARG A 44 5.74 2.58 -12.02
N GLN A 45 6.65 3.36 -12.62
CA GLN A 45 6.32 4.62 -13.27
C GLN A 45 6.23 4.43 -14.77
N GLN A 46 5.22 5.02 -15.38
CA GLN A 46 4.99 4.94 -16.82
C GLN A 46 4.65 6.33 -17.37
N GLY A 47 5.31 6.72 -18.46
CA GLY A 47 4.97 7.94 -19.17
C GLY A 47 3.72 7.73 -20.00
N LEU A 48 2.79 8.70 -19.94
CA LEU A 48 1.49 8.60 -20.60
C LEU A 48 1.38 9.48 -21.84
N ALA A 49 2.01 10.65 -21.84
CA ALA A 49 1.89 11.62 -22.92
C ALA A 49 3.25 12.19 -23.24
N THR A 50 3.50 12.37 -24.54
CA THR A 50 4.75 12.94 -25.05
C THR A 50 4.40 14.20 -25.81
N SER A 51 5.12 15.29 -25.53
CA SER A 51 4.94 16.56 -26.22
C SER A 51 5.44 16.45 -27.68
N VAL A 52 5.17 17.51 -28.47
CA VAL A 52 5.63 17.58 -29.85
C VAL A 52 7.15 17.48 -29.95
N GLU A 53 7.88 17.93 -28.95
CA GLU A 53 9.33 17.83 -28.88
C GLU A 53 9.82 16.46 -28.41
N GLY A 54 8.92 15.53 -28.16
CA GLY A 54 9.29 14.19 -27.69
C GLY A 54 9.50 14.08 -26.18
N THR A 55 9.11 15.08 -25.40
CA THR A 55 9.28 15.08 -23.95
C THR A 55 8.02 14.59 -23.27
N THR A 56 8.15 13.56 -22.43
CA THR A 56 7.04 13.06 -21.63
C THR A 56 6.82 14.01 -20.44
N ASN A 57 5.57 14.50 -20.29
CA ASN A 57 5.24 15.43 -19.22
C ASN A 57 4.09 14.93 -18.32
N ARG A 58 3.53 13.77 -18.58
CA ARG A 58 2.52 13.15 -17.73
C ARG A 58 2.94 11.73 -17.41
N PHE A 59 2.79 11.37 -16.15
CA PHE A 59 3.23 10.07 -15.66
C PHE A 59 2.15 9.41 -14.84
N GLN A 60 2.16 8.09 -14.87
CA GLN A 60 1.30 7.25 -14.05
C GLN A 60 2.18 6.40 -13.14
N LEU A 61 1.82 6.36 -11.87
CA LEU A 61 2.42 5.43 -10.92
C LEU A 61 1.47 4.24 -10.79
N ILE A 62 1.96 3.07 -11.13
CA ILE A 62 1.18 1.83 -11.02
C ILE A 62 1.68 1.08 -9.80
N GLY A 63 0.79 0.86 -8.83
CA GLY A 63 1.13 0.21 -7.59
C GLY A 63 0.53 -1.17 -7.49
N ARG A 64 1.31 -2.07 -6.92
CA ARG A 64 0.88 -3.40 -6.57
C ARG A 64 1.32 -3.66 -5.13
N ALA A 65 0.44 -4.22 -4.33
CA ALA A 65 0.80 -4.63 -2.99
C ALA A 65 0.39 -6.08 -2.78
N ASP A 66 1.39 -6.90 -2.49
CA ASP A 66 1.17 -8.29 -2.08
C ASP A 66 1.01 -8.28 -0.57
N TYR A 67 -0.04 -8.94 -0.06
CA TYR A 67 -0.25 -9.00 1.38
C TYR A 67 -0.51 -10.42 1.84
N ALA A 68 -0.10 -10.69 3.08
CA ALA A 68 -0.31 -11.98 3.72
C ALA A 68 -0.62 -11.75 5.19
N LEU A 69 -1.66 -12.41 5.67
CA LEU A 69 -2.06 -12.41 7.07
C LEU A 69 -1.69 -13.77 7.65
N ARG A 70 -0.80 -13.76 8.64
CA ARG A 70 -0.32 -14.98 9.29
C ARG A 70 -0.88 -15.09 10.69
N ASP A 71 -1.33 -16.29 11.03
CA ASP A 71 -1.72 -16.63 12.41
C ASP A 71 -0.46 -17.05 13.15
N THR A 72 -0.08 -16.30 14.19
CA THR A 72 1.14 -16.58 14.95
C THR A 72 1.03 -17.85 15.81
N GLN A 73 -0.18 -18.29 16.14
CA GLN A 73 -0.37 -19.51 16.92
C GLN A 73 -0.17 -20.76 16.08
N THR A 74 -0.63 -20.76 14.84
CA THR A 74 -0.51 -21.92 13.94
C THR A 74 0.67 -21.79 12.98
N GLN A 75 1.30 -20.62 12.90
CA GLN A 75 2.39 -20.32 11.97
C GLN A 75 2.00 -20.45 10.50
N SER A 76 0.71 -20.33 10.20
CA SER A 76 0.21 -20.47 8.83
C SER A 76 -0.36 -19.18 8.30
N VAL A 77 -0.28 -18.99 6.98
CA VAL A 77 -0.91 -17.87 6.29
C VAL A 77 -2.39 -18.21 6.17
N VAL A 78 -3.24 -17.34 6.73
CA VAL A 78 -4.70 -17.59 6.76
C VAL A 78 -5.43 -16.74 5.72
N ARG A 79 -4.82 -15.64 5.25
CA ARG A 79 -5.34 -14.83 4.15
C ARG A 79 -4.15 -14.28 3.37
N GLN A 80 -4.32 -14.15 2.06
CA GLN A 80 -3.32 -13.52 1.21
C GLN A 80 -3.96 -13.03 -0.06
N GLY A 81 -3.32 -12.08 -0.71
CA GLY A 81 -3.83 -11.55 -1.95
C GLY A 81 -2.96 -10.45 -2.51
N VAL A 82 -3.46 -9.85 -3.56
CA VAL A 82 -2.79 -8.75 -4.27
C VAL A 82 -3.81 -7.66 -4.52
N VAL A 83 -3.44 -6.41 -4.28
CA VAL A 83 -4.22 -5.25 -4.68
C VAL A 83 -3.40 -4.41 -5.63
N THR A 84 -4.07 -3.76 -6.58
CA THR A 84 -3.42 -2.88 -7.56
C THR A 84 -4.24 -1.62 -7.72
N ASP A 85 -3.56 -0.52 -8.00
CA ASP A 85 -4.20 0.74 -8.34
C ASP A 85 -3.15 1.65 -8.96
N PHE A 86 -3.55 2.86 -9.31
CA PHE A 86 -2.63 3.82 -9.90
C PHE A 86 -2.99 5.25 -9.50
N THR A 87 -2.00 6.12 -9.59
CA THR A 87 -2.17 7.57 -9.46
C THR A 87 -1.36 8.24 -10.57
N GLY A 88 -1.65 9.50 -10.83
CA GLY A 88 -0.94 10.24 -11.86
C GLY A 88 -0.34 11.53 -11.33
N PHE A 89 0.68 12.02 -12.02
CA PHE A 89 1.24 13.33 -11.77
C PHE A 89 1.79 13.93 -13.05
N SER A 90 1.98 15.25 -13.05
CA SER A 90 2.54 15.98 -14.19
C SER A 90 3.91 16.52 -13.86
N ALA A 91 4.82 16.40 -14.83
CA ALA A 91 6.17 16.95 -14.72
C ALA A 91 6.19 18.32 -15.42
N THR A 92 5.50 19.29 -14.81
CA THR A 92 5.45 20.66 -15.34
C THR A 92 6.08 21.60 -14.34
N GLY A 93 6.81 22.61 -14.85
CA GLY A 93 7.49 23.56 -14.01
C GLY A 93 8.90 23.10 -13.63
N SER A 94 9.30 23.36 -12.38
CA SER A 94 10.67 23.06 -11.93
C SER A 94 10.84 21.58 -11.55
N THR A 95 12.11 21.17 -11.42
CA THR A 95 12.44 19.84 -10.92
C THR A 95 11.91 19.64 -9.50
N VAL A 96 11.96 20.67 -8.65
CA VAL A 96 11.45 20.62 -7.29
C VAL A 96 9.93 20.36 -7.29
N ALA A 97 9.19 21.09 -8.15
CA ALA A 97 7.75 20.90 -8.27
C ALA A 97 7.39 19.49 -8.75
N THR A 98 8.15 18.94 -9.69
CA THR A 98 7.95 17.60 -10.21
C THR A 98 8.19 16.55 -9.13
N LEU A 99 9.25 16.69 -8.34
CA LEU A 99 9.53 15.77 -7.23
C LEU A 99 8.45 15.84 -6.17
N ALA A 100 7.93 17.02 -5.87
CA ALA A 100 6.83 17.18 -4.90
C ALA A 100 5.56 16.49 -5.40
N ALA A 101 5.24 16.64 -6.69
CA ALA A 101 4.08 16.00 -7.30
C ALA A 101 4.20 14.48 -7.28
N GLU A 102 5.40 13.95 -7.56
CA GLU A 102 5.66 12.51 -7.51
C GLU A 102 5.49 11.95 -6.10
N ARG A 103 6.03 12.64 -5.10
CA ARG A 103 5.89 12.23 -3.70
C ARG A 103 4.43 12.23 -3.26
N ASP A 104 3.67 13.24 -3.64
CA ASP A 104 2.25 13.31 -3.33
C ASP A 104 1.49 12.16 -3.99
N ALA A 105 1.77 11.88 -5.26
CA ALA A 105 1.13 10.78 -5.98
C ALA A 105 1.47 9.43 -5.34
N THR A 106 2.72 9.24 -4.91
CA THR A 106 3.14 8.03 -4.21
C THR A 106 2.40 7.87 -2.89
N ALA A 107 2.31 8.94 -2.10
CA ALA A 107 1.61 8.89 -0.81
C ALA A 107 0.14 8.54 -0.98
N ARG A 108 -0.53 9.14 -1.97
CA ARG A 108 -1.93 8.84 -2.26
C ARG A 108 -2.10 7.38 -2.69
N LEU A 109 -1.18 6.87 -3.51
CA LEU A 109 -1.23 5.48 -3.97
C LEU A 109 -1.08 4.52 -2.79
N MET A 110 -0.18 4.80 -1.86
CA MET A 110 0.01 3.96 -0.68
C MET A 110 -1.25 3.91 0.19
N VAL A 111 -1.94 5.03 0.35
CA VAL A 111 -3.21 5.08 1.08
C VAL A 111 -4.28 4.26 0.37
N ILE A 112 -4.39 4.42 -0.95
CA ILE A 112 -5.38 3.68 -1.75
C ILE A 112 -5.17 2.17 -1.61
N LEU A 113 -3.93 1.72 -1.77
CA LEU A 113 -3.61 0.29 -1.68
C LEU A 113 -3.86 -0.24 -0.26
N ALA A 114 -3.48 0.52 0.76
CA ALA A 114 -3.72 0.13 2.14
C ALA A 114 -5.21 -0.01 2.43
N ASP A 115 -6.02 0.94 1.98
CA ASP A 115 -7.47 0.89 2.19
C ASP A 115 -8.10 -0.30 1.48
N GLN A 116 -7.61 -0.67 0.28
CA GLN A 116 -8.09 -1.85 -0.42
C GLN A 116 -7.77 -3.13 0.36
N ILE A 117 -6.56 -3.20 0.95
CA ILE A 117 -6.17 -4.36 1.76
C ILE A 117 -7.10 -4.47 2.98
N VAL A 118 -7.34 -3.34 3.67
CA VAL A 118 -8.24 -3.31 4.83
C VAL A 118 -9.62 -3.84 4.44
N ASP A 119 -10.18 -3.33 3.35
CA ASP A 119 -11.51 -3.73 2.90
C ASP A 119 -11.57 -5.23 2.60
N ARG A 120 -10.56 -5.77 1.93
CA ARG A 120 -10.52 -7.19 1.62
C ARG A 120 -10.40 -8.05 2.87
N LEU A 121 -9.57 -7.64 3.83
CA LEU A 121 -9.39 -8.39 5.07
C LEU A 121 -10.66 -8.38 5.91
N ILE A 122 -11.35 -7.24 5.96
CA ILE A 122 -12.62 -7.15 6.69
C ILE A 122 -13.68 -8.04 6.05
N LEU A 123 -13.79 -8.00 4.72
CA LEU A 123 -14.77 -8.81 4.00
C LEU A 123 -14.52 -10.30 4.12
N THR A 124 -13.27 -10.72 4.32
CA THR A 124 -12.89 -12.12 4.40
C THR A 124 -12.51 -12.55 5.82
N ALA A 125 -12.80 -11.71 6.82
CA ALA A 125 -12.46 -12.03 8.21
C ALA A 125 -13.31 -13.14 8.81
N ASP A 126 -14.48 -13.41 8.24
CA ASP A 126 -15.34 -14.49 8.70
C ASP A 126 -14.61 -15.83 8.56
N GLY A 127 -14.69 -16.64 9.61
CA GLY A 127 -14.00 -17.92 9.63
C GLY A 127 -12.61 -17.88 10.24
N LEU A 128 -12.08 -16.69 10.52
CA LEU A 128 -10.81 -16.58 11.24
C LEU A 128 -11.05 -16.85 12.73
N PRO A 129 -10.15 -17.59 13.40
CA PRO A 129 -10.25 -17.77 14.83
C PRO A 129 -10.14 -16.44 15.58
N ALA A 130 -10.87 -16.31 16.63
CA ALA A 130 -10.85 -15.08 17.44
C ALA A 130 -9.59 -14.99 18.28
#